data_357be65fbcb0aaf8851f2ad87452fb6a
#
_entry.id   357be65fbcb0aaf8851f2ad87452fb6a
#
_cell.length_a   1.000
_cell.length_b   1.000
_cell.length_c   1.000
_cell.angle_alpha   90.00
_cell.angle_beta   90.00
_cell.angle_gamma   90.00
#
_symmetry.space_group_name_H-M   'P 1'
#
loop_
_entity.id
_entity.type
_entity.pdbx_description
1 polymer ?
#
loop_
_entity_poly.entity_id
_entity_poly.type
_entity_poly.pdbx_seq_one_letter_code
_entity_poly.pdbx_strand_id
1 'polypeptide(L)'
;VGGTYSFATNASTRIVNSSSGSDVNSTGTGAWQVYIEGLDENWELASETVDLNGANNRTTSNQYRRVFRAHVITAGTSGTAAGTISIRQTAGGTIMAQIPVGDNQTLMSIYTVPAGKTLYLTNVTLSSGATPGNGQATDHSIFKMKIRPFGGVFRTQLQKHTIETIDDNYNIPLVVTEKSDIVMTAQMVGTTNVQVSGIFQGYLIDN
;
A
#
# COMPACT_ATOMS: atom_id res chain seq x y z
N VAL A 1 -1.12 -6.41 -9.32
CA VAL A 1 -1.82 -6.28 -8.06
C VAL A 1 -2.50 -4.94 -8.06
N GLY A 2 -3.78 -4.90 -8.18
CA GLY A 2 -4.57 -3.68 -8.19
C GLY A 2 -5.80 -3.87 -7.30
N GLY A 3 -6.34 -2.81 -6.85
CA GLY A 3 -7.53 -2.80 -6.03
C GLY A 3 -7.67 -1.49 -5.30
N THR A 4 -8.88 -1.21 -4.86
CA THR A 4 -9.13 -0.04 -4.03
C THR A 4 -8.84 -0.40 -2.58
N TYR A 5 -7.97 0.39 -1.94
CA TYR A 5 -7.70 0.22 -0.51
C TYR A 5 -8.97 0.42 0.32
N SER A 6 -9.22 -0.50 1.24
CA SER A 6 -10.35 -0.43 2.16
C SER A 6 -9.95 0.27 3.45
N PHE A 7 -10.39 1.52 3.60
CA PHE A 7 -10.17 2.31 4.80
C PHE A 7 -11.11 1.83 5.92
N ALA A 8 -10.57 1.09 6.89
CA ALA A 8 -11.37 0.61 8.02
C ALA A 8 -11.89 1.78 8.88
N THR A 9 -13.12 1.68 9.34
CA THR A 9 -13.72 2.68 10.23
C THR A 9 -13.18 2.58 11.66
N ASN A 10 -12.88 1.35 12.12
CA ASN A 10 -12.40 1.07 13.47
C ASN A 10 -11.06 0.32 13.41
N ALA A 11 -10.26 0.49 14.45
CA ALA A 11 -9.10 -0.35 14.67
C ALA A 11 -9.54 -1.73 15.13
N SER A 12 -8.84 -2.75 14.69
CA SER A 12 -8.93 -4.13 15.20
C SER A 12 -7.66 -4.88 14.87
N THR A 13 -7.46 -6.03 15.48
CA THR A 13 -6.42 -6.95 15.05
C THR A 13 -6.65 -7.37 13.60
N ARG A 14 -5.57 -7.70 12.89
CA ARG A 14 -5.59 -8.09 11.48
C ARG A 14 -5.24 -9.56 11.34
N ILE A 15 -5.72 -10.17 10.29
CA ILE A 15 -5.40 -11.55 9.93
C ILE A 15 -4.36 -11.53 8.82
N VAL A 16 -3.28 -12.28 9.03
CA VAL A 16 -2.17 -12.43 8.08
C VAL A 16 -2.09 -13.90 7.68
N ASN A 17 -2.06 -14.17 6.38
CA ASN A 17 -1.82 -15.51 5.84
C ASN A 17 -1.18 -15.43 4.45
N SER A 18 -0.61 -16.53 4.00
CA SER A 18 -0.11 -16.71 2.63
C SER A 18 -1.01 -17.67 1.84
N SER A 19 -0.98 -17.57 0.54
CA SER A 19 -1.58 -18.58 -0.35
C SER A 19 -0.69 -19.82 -0.52
N SER A 20 0.54 -19.82 0.01
CA SER A 20 1.50 -20.93 -0.09
C SER A 20 1.84 -21.52 1.28
N GLY A 21 1.82 -22.84 1.37
CA GLY A 21 2.31 -23.56 2.53
C GLY A 21 3.83 -23.47 2.74
N SER A 22 4.58 -22.93 1.77
CA SER A 22 6.02 -22.73 1.89
C SER A 22 6.41 -21.43 2.61
N ASP A 23 5.45 -20.54 2.89
CA ASP A 23 5.66 -19.33 3.70
C ASP A 23 5.39 -19.64 5.18
N VAL A 24 6.31 -20.38 5.80
CA VAL A 24 6.20 -20.81 7.22
C VAL A 24 7.49 -20.46 7.93
N ASN A 25 7.37 -19.78 9.08
CA ASN A 25 8.51 -19.38 9.88
C ASN A 25 9.42 -20.54 10.22
N SER A 26 10.71 -20.36 10.01
CA SER A 26 11.84 -21.28 10.34
C SER A 26 11.86 -22.63 9.59
N THR A 27 10.81 -23.01 8.87
CA THR A 27 10.71 -24.32 8.21
C THR A 27 10.41 -24.26 6.72
N GLY A 28 9.75 -23.19 6.27
CA GLY A 28 9.41 -23.01 4.85
C GLY A 28 10.58 -22.51 4.02
N THR A 29 10.47 -22.67 2.70
CA THR A 29 11.44 -22.14 1.75
C THR A 29 11.14 -20.69 1.35
N GLY A 30 9.91 -20.22 1.54
CA GLY A 30 9.43 -18.88 1.23
C GLY A 30 9.63 -17.87 2.38
N ALA A 31 8.74 -16.90 2.46
CA ALA A 31 8.77 -15.89 3.52
C ALA A 31 8.50 -16.51 4.90
N TRP A 32 9.22 -16.01 5.91
CA TRP A 32 9.07 -16.46 7.30
C TRP A 32 8.37 -15.44 8.16
N GLN A 33 8.74 -14.17 8.03
CA GLN A 33 8.23 -13.09 8.87
C GLN A 33 7.90 -11.86 8.02
N VAL A 34 6.82 -11.20 8.40
CA VAL A 34 6.35 -9.97 7.78
C VAL A 34 6.31 -8.87 8.82
N TYR A 35 6.95 -7.74 8.52
CA TYR A 35 6.82 -6.51 9.28
C TYR A 35 5.65 -5.70 8.70
N ILE A 36 4.80 -5.21 9.58
CA ILE A 36 3.59 -4.45 9.24
C ILE A 36 3.69 -3.07 9.86
N GLU A 37 3.39 -2.03 9.09
CA GLU A 37 3.35 -0.64 9.51
C GLU A 37 1.98 -0.03 9.26
N GLY A 38 1.49 0.74 10.21
CA GLY A 38 0.17 1.35 10.10
C GLY A 38 -0.13 2.36 11.19
N LEU A 39 -1.40 2.62 11.40
CA LEU A 39 -1.91 3.41 12.52
C LEU A 39 -2.82 2.58 13.42
N ASP A 40 -2.69 2.76 14.70
CA ASP A 40 -3.51 2.16 15.73
C ASP A 40 -4.87 2.84 15.91
N GLU A 41 -5.56 2.54 17.01
CA GLU A 41 -6.86 3.12 17.35
C GLU A 41 -6.79 4.62 17.66
N ASN A 42 -5.64 5.11 18.15
CA ASN A 42 -5.39 6.50 18.51
C ASN A 42 -4.89 7.34 17.33
N TRP A 43 -4.73 6.72 16.15
CA TRP A 43 -4.10 7.29 14.96
C TRP A 43 -2.60 7.53 15.14
N GLU A 44 -1.95 6.79 16.02
CA GLU A 44 -0.52 6.81 16.25
C GLU A 44 0.16 5.72 15.42
N LEU A 45 1.44 5.93 15.10
CA LEU A 45 2.22 4.94 14.35
C LEU A 45 2.35 3.65 15.15
N ALA A 46 2.00 2.55 14.54
CA ALA A 46 2.11 1.21 15.11
C ALA A 46 2.77 0.27 14.11
N SER A 47 3.59 -0.62 14.65
CA SER A 47 4.24 -1.66 13.84
C SER A 47 4.44 -2.93 14.64
N GLU A 48 4.53 -4.04 13.94
CA GLU A 48 4.89 -5.34 14.52
C GLU A 48 5.42 -6.30 13.48
N THR A 49 6.08 -7.35 13.94
CA THR A 49 6.49 -8.50 13.14
C THR A 49 5.55 -9.67 13.40
N VAL A 50 5.06 -10.29 12.34
CA VAL A 50 4.19 -11.45 12.39
C VAL A 50 4.88 -12.66 11.75
N ASP A 51 4.95 -13.76 12.50
CA ASP A 51 5.42 -15.04 11.99
C ASP A 51 4.39 -15.66 11.06
N LEU A 52 4.80 -16.04 9.85
CA LEU A 52 3.92 -16.71 8.90
C LEU A 52 3.73 -18.19 9.22
N ASN A 53 2.57 -18.72 8.86
CA ASN A 53 2.21 -20.12 9.01
C ASN A 53 1.47 -20.66 7.77
N GLY A 54 2.00 -20.32 6.59
CA GLY A 54 1.42 -20.70 5.32
C GLY A 54 -0.01 -20.17 5.16
N ALA A 55 -0.92 -21.03 4.78
CA ALA A 55 -2.33 -20.70 4.62
C ALA A 55 -3.09 -20.53 5.96
N ASN A 56 -2.49 -20.91 7.08
CA ASN A 56 -3.11 -20.75 8.39
C ASN A 56 -3.05 -19.29 8.83
N ASN A 57 -4.16 -18.82 9.37
CA ASN A 57 -4.27 -17.45 9.85
C ASN A 57 -3.35 -17.19 11.04
N ARG A 58 -2.68 -16.05 11.00
CA ARG A 58 -2.03 -15.42 12.14
C ARG A 58 -2.74 -14.12 12.45
N THR A 59 -2.90 -13.84 13.73
CA THR A 59 -3.54 -12.59 14.18
C THR A 59 -2.47 -11.64 14.68
N THR A 60 -2.55 -10.38 14.29
CA THR A 60 -1.68 -9.33 14.82
C THR A 60 -1.94 -9.10 16.31
N SER A 61 -0.91 -8.72 17.04
CA SER A 61 -1.03 -8.32 18.46
C SER A 61 -1.60 -6.91 18.56
N ASN A 62 -1.14 -6.02 17.68
CA ASN A 62 -1.63 -4.66 17.60
C ASN A 62 -2.98 -4.59 16.88
N GLN A 63 -3.76 -3.58 17.25
CA GLN A 63 -4.97 -3.21 16.54
C GLN A 63 -4.64 -2.10 15.54
N TYR A 64 -4.98 -2.31 14.28
CA TYR A 64 -4.70 -1.36 13.20
C TYR A 64 -6.00 -0.75 12.66
N ARG A 65 -6.03 0.57 12.57
CA ARG A 65 -7.02 1.33 11.79
C ARG A 65 -6.59 1.44 10.34
N ARG A 66 -5.28 1.56 10.10
CA ARG A 66 -4.64 1.63 8.77
C ARG A 66 -3.48 0.65 8.71
N VAL A 67 -3.27 0.08 7.55
CA VAL A 67 -2.03 -0.64 7.20
C VAL A 67 -1.46 0.08 5.99
N PHE A 68 -0.28 0.70 6.14
CA PHE A 68 0.34 1.46 5.05
C PHE A 68 1.22 0.58 4.19
N ARG A 69 2.00 -0.24 4.87
CA ARG A 69 3.04 -1.04 4.27
C ARG A 69 3.21 -2.34 5.03
N ALA A 70 3.62 -3.34 4.30
CA ALA A 70 4.16 -4.56 4.87
C ALA A 70 5.30 -5.05 3.99
N HIS A 71 6.32 -5.66 4.62
CA HIS A 71 7.43 -6.27 3.90
C HIS A 71 7.95 -7.50 4.63
N VAL A 72 8.51 -8.41 3.86
CA VAL A 72 9.20 -9.61 4.36
C VAL A 72 10.52 -9.19 4.97
N ILE A 73 10.80 -9.59 6.22
CA ILE A 73 12.08 -9.31 6.89
C ILE A 73 12.99 -10.52 6.94
N THR A 74 12.41 -11.72 6.93
CA THR A 74 13.17 -12.97 6.87
C THR A 74 12.49 -13.95 5.93
N ALA A 75 13.29 -14.72 5.20
CA ALA A 75 12.82 -15.75 4.29
C ALA A 75 13.73 -16.97 4.31
N GLY A 76 13.21 -18.10 3.85
CA GLY A 76 13.97 -19.31 3.60
C GLY A 76 14.80 -19.23 2.32
N THR A 77 15.09 -20.39 1.75
CA THR A 77 16.03 -20.52 0.63
C THR A 77 15.59 -19.83 -0.67
N SER A 78 14.30 -19.54 -0.85
CA SER A 78 13.81 -18.79 -2.02
C SER A 78 14.13 -17.29 -1.95
N GLY A 79 14.40 -16.75 -0.76
CA GLY A 79 14.63 -15.32 -0.56
C GLY A 79 13.43 -14.40 -0.79
N THR A 80 12.28 -14.97 -1.18
CA THR A 80 11.06 -14.22 -1.51
C THR A 80 9.81 -14.94 -1.02
N ALA A 81 8.67 -14.23 -1.01
CA ALA A 81 7.37 -14.83 -0.74
C ALA A 81 7.03 -15.90 -1.80
N ALA A 82 6.74 -17.11 -1.37
CA ALA A 82 6.38 -18.24 -2.22
C ALA A 82 4.89 -18.21 -2.63
N GLY A 83 4.08 -17.45 -1.91
CA GLY A 83 2.68 -17.19 -2.21
C GLY A 83 2.33 -15.72 -2.01
N THR A 84 1.10 -15.34 -2.36
CA THR A 84 0.59 -14.01 -2.04
C THR A 84 0.28 -13.93 -0.55
N ILE A 85 0.96 -13.03 0.17
CA ILE A 85 0.70 -12.78 1.57
C ILE A 85 -0.37 -11.72 1.68
N SER A 86 -1.44 -12.01 2.40
CA SER A 86 -2.59 -11.11 2.55
C SER A 86 -2.73 -10.66 4.00
N ILE A 87 -2.97 -9.35 4.18
CA ILE A 87 -3.34 -8.73 5.45
C ILE A 87 -4.81 -8.34 5.32
N ARG A 88 -5.66 -8.91 6.18
CA ARG A 88 -7.13 -8.81 6.09
C ARG A 88 -7.73 -8.19 7.32
N GLN A 89 -8.91 -7.60 7.18
CA GLN A 89 -9.67 -7.09 8.32
C GLN A 89 -10.12 -8.21 9.27
N THR A 90 -10.57 -9.33 8.71
CA THR A 90 -11.00 -10.54 9.43
C THR A 90 -10.61 -11.78 8.61
N ALA A 91 -10.74 -12.96 9.20
CA ALA A 91 -10.54 -14.22 8.49
C ALA A 91 -11.49 -14.31 7.29
N GLY A 92 -10.94 -14.50 6.08
CA GLY A 92 -11.69 -14.52 4.82
C GLY A 92 -12.30 -13.17 4.41
N GLY A 93 -12.10 -12.12 5.21
CA GLY A 93 -12.67 -10.80 4.97
C GLY A 93 -11.86 -9.92 4.01
N THR A 94 -12.22 -8.64 3.99
CA THR A 94 -11.63 -7.64 3.09
C THR A 94 -10.10 -7.55 3.25
N ILE A 95 -9.40 -7.59 2.13
CA ILE A 95 -7.96 -7.42 2.07
C ILE A 95 -7.63 -5.92 2.23
N MET A 96 -6.71 -5.61 3.13
CA MET A 96 -6.17 -4.27 3.32
C MET A 96 -4.84 -4.09 2.60
N ALA A 97 -4.00 -5.13 2.62
CA ALA A 97 -2.68 -5.09 1.98
C ALA A 97 -2.29 -6.47 1.48
N GLN A 98 -1.50 -6.50 0.42
CA GLN A 98 -0.95 -7.75 -0.13
C GLN A 98 0.51 -7.56 -0.53
N ILE A 99 1.31 -8.61 -0.26
CA ILE A 99 2.64 -8.79 -0.85
C ILE A 99 2.45 -9.84 -1.95
N PRO A 100 2.67 -9.50 -3.23
CA PRO A 100 2.55 -10.46 -4.34
C PRO A 100 3.56 -11.61 -4.21
N VAL A 101 3.24 -12.75 -4.82
CA VAL A 101 4.20 -13.86 -4.96
C VAL A 101 5.46 -13.37 -5.68
N GLY A 102 6.63 -13.77 -5.19
CA GLY A 102 7.92 -13.35 -5.73
C GLY A 102 8.40 -11.96 -5.29
N ASP A 103 7.52 -11.16 -4.68
CA ASP A 103 7.85 -9.88 -4.09
C ASP A 103 8.12 -10.02 -2.58
N ASN A 104 8.73 -8.99 -2.02
CA ASN A 104 8.99 -8.91 -0.59
C ASN A 104 8.34 -7.70 0.08
N GLN A 105 7.46 -6.97 -0.62
CA GLN A 105 6.79 -5.80 -0.08
C GLN A 105 5.44 -5.54 -0.75
N THR A 106 4.60 -4.81 -0.04
CA THR A 106 3.37 -4.26 -0.61
C THR A 106 3.67 -3.17 -1.63
N LEU A 107 2.90 -3.13 -2.71
CA LEU A 107 2.99 -2.11 -3.76
C LEU A 107 1.75 -1.21 -3.68
N MET A 108 1.69 -0.39 -2.63
CA MET A 108 0.56 0.51 -2.37
C MET A 108 1.05 1.96 -2.24
N SER A 109 0.31 2.88 -2.85
CA SER A 109 0.56 4.32 -2.72
C SER A 109 -0.58 4.94 -1.91
N ILE A 110 -0.52 4.72 -0.59
CA ILE A 110 -1.48 5.21 0.39
C ILE A 110 -0.74 5.73 1.63
N TYR A 111 -1.35 6.67 2.31
CA TYR A 111 -0.91 7.14 3.61
C TYR A 111 -2.07 7.75 4.39
N THR A 112 -1.98 7.74 5.70
CA THR A 112 -2.85 8.54 6.57
C THR A 112 -1.95 9.30 7.54
N VAL A 113 -2.15 10.59 7.64
CA VAL A 113 -1.33 11.44 8.52
C VAL A 113 -1.64 11.09 9.98
N PRO A 114 -0.64 10.76 10.80
CA PRO A 114 -0.85 10.44 12.21
C PRO A 114 -1.49 11.61 13.00
N ALA A 115 -2.07 11.30 14.15
CA ALA A 115 -2.52 12.32 15.10
C ALA A 115 -1.37 13.23 15.54
N GLY A 116 -1.64 14.51 15.76
CA GLY A 116 -0.65 15.50 16.18
C GLY A 116 0.41 15.84 15.14
N LYS A 117 0.22 15.46 13.86
CA LYS A 117 1.17 15.74 12.79
C LYS A 117 0.51 16.39 11.57
N THR A 118 1.29 17.17 10.86
CA THR A 118 0.93 17.74 9.54
C THR A 118 1.92 17.23 8.50
N LEU A 119 1.41 16.70 7.38
CA LEU A 119 2.23 16.30 6.25
C LEU A 119 2.35 17.46 5.26
N TYR A 120 3.57 17.75 4.87
CA TYR A 120 3.94 18.65 3.78
C TYR A 120 4.40 17.81 2.59
N LEU A 121 3.50 17.62 1.62
CA LEU A 121 3.77 16.84 0.42
C LEU A 121 4.48 17.71 -0.60
N THR A 122 5.65 17.26 -1.06
CA THR A 122 6.57 18.06 -1.89
C THR A 122 6.71 17.56 -3.32
N ASN A 123 6.45 16.27 -3.55
CA ASN A 123 6.62 15.68 -4.87
C ASN A 123 5.64 14.54 -5.11
N VAL A 124 5.27 14.37 -6.38
CA VAL A 124 4.53 13.20 -6.88
C VAL A 124 5.18 12.73 -8.18
N THR A 125 5.69 11.52 -8.19
CA THR A 125 6.22 10.87 -9.38
C THR A 125 5.25 9.79 -9.85
N LEU A 126 4.87 9.86 -11.13
CA LEU A 126 3.95 8.93 -11.78
C LEU A 126 4.63 8.36 -13.02
N SER A 127 4.50 7.05 -13.22
CA SER A 127 5.04 6.41 -14.41
C SER A 127 4.00 5.48 -15.03
N SER A 128 3.90 5.52 -16.33
CA SER A 128 3.07 4.63 -17.14
C SER A 128 3.90 4.13 -18.31
N GLY A 129 3.90 2.83 -18.54
CA GLY A 129 4.65 2.23 -19.63
C GLY A 129 3.90 1.03 -20.22
N ALA A 130 3.88 0.92 -21.54
CA ALA A 130 3.35 -0.26 -22.20
C ALA A 130 4.26 -1.47 -21.93
N THR A 131 3.67 -2.63 -21.75
CA THR A 131 4.44 -3.89 -21.73
C THR A 131 5.08 -4.09 -23.11
N PRO A 132 6.39 -4.34 -23.21
CA PRO A 132 7.05 -4.57 -24.48
C PRO A 132 6.32 -5.63 -25.32
N GLY A 133 5.99 -5.30 -26.56
CA GLY A 133 5.33 -6.19 -27.52
C GLY A 133 3.81 -6.10 -27.59
N ASN A 134 3.13 -5.45 -26.64
CA ASN A 134 1.66 -5.39 -26.58
C ASN A 134 1.05 -3.99 -26.45
N GLY A 135 1.87 -2.94 -26.35
CA GLY A 135 1.36 -1.56 -26.16
C GLY A 135 0.95 -0.91 -27.48
N GLN A 136 -0.25 -0.34 -27.53
CA GLN A 136 -0.61 0.63 -28.57
C GLN A 136 -0.11 2.00 -28.15
N ALA A 137 0.33 2.82 -29.11
CA ALA A 137 0.81 4.18 -28.84
C ALA A 137 -0.23 5.11 -28.19
N THR A 138 -1.49 4.69 -28.18
CA THR A 138 -2.62 5.43 -27.57
C THR A 138 -2.97 4.98 -26.15
N ASP A 139 -2.40 3.86 -25.70
CA ASP A 139 -2.70 3.34 -24.37
C ASP A 139 -1.99 4.21 -23.32
N HIS A 140 -2.75 4.68 -22.36
CA HIS A 140 -2.26 5.58 -21.31
C HIS A 140 -2.90 5.28 -19.97
N SER A 141 -2.36 5.87 -18.93
CA SER A 141 -2.92 5.78 -17.59
C SER A 141 -3.43 7.12 -17.09
N ILE A 142 -4.56 7.07 -16.39
CA ILE A 142 -5.12 8.19 -15.65
C ILE A 142 -4.79 7.97 -14.18
N PHE A 143 -3.92 8.81 -13.65
CA PHE A 143 -3.62 8.82 -12.22
C PHE A 143 -4.50 9.83 -11.49
N LYS A 144 -4.96 9.44 -10.30
CA LYS A 144 -5.67 10.34 -9.39
C LYS A 144 -5.10 10.21 -7.99
N MET A 145 -4.58 11.31 -7.46
CA MET A 145 -4.32 11.44 -6.04
C MET A 145 -5.54 12.08 -5.38
N LYS A 146 -6.07 11.41 -4.37
CA LYS A 146 -7.23 11.87 -3.61
C LYS A 146 -6.87 12.01 -2.15
N ILE A 147 -7.40 13.05 -1.52
CA ILE A 147 -7.25 13.31 -0.09
C ILE A 147 -8.62 13.36 0.54
N ARG A 148 -8.76 12.71 1.69
CA ARG A 148 -9.93 12.78 2.55
C ARG A 148 -9.52 13.36 3.90
N PRO A 149 -9.88 14.64 4.20
CA PRO A 149 -9.73 15.17 5.55
C PRO A 149 -10.49 14.33 6.58
N PHE A 150 -10.04 14.34 7.83
CA PHE A 150 -10.74 13.63 8.90
C PHE A 150 -12.21 14.06 8.98
N GLY A 151 -13.12 13.09 9.02
CA GLY A 151 -14.56 13.33 9.00
C GLY A 151 -15.14 13.79 7.65
N GLY A 152 -14.30 13.94 6.62
CA GLY A 152 -14.69 14.40 5.29
C GLY A 152 -14.86 13.29 4.24
N VAL A 153 -14.84 13.70 2.98
CA VAL A 153 -14.95 12.84 1.80
C VAL A 153 -13.69 12.94 0.93
N PHE A 154 -13.42 11.91 0.13
CA PHE A 154 -12.31 11.95 -0.82
C PHE A 154 -12.56 12.99 -1.91
N ARG A 155 -11.58 13.86 -2.09
CA ARG A 155 -11.52 14.86 -3.17
C ARG A 155 -10.25 14.66 -3.97
N THR A 156 -10.34 14.74 -5.29
CA THR A 156 -9.19 14.66 -6.18
C THR A 156 -8.37 15.95 -6.06
N GLN A 157 -7.10 15.81 -5.70
CA GLN A 157 -6.13 16.91 -5.62
C GLN A 157 -5.27 16.97 -6.88
N LEU A 158 -4.98 15.82 -7.47
CA LEU A 158 -4.21 15.71 -8.68
C LEU A 158 -4.86 14.70 -9.61
N GLN A 159 -4.96 15.05 -10.91
CA GLN A 159 -5.29 14.10 -11.97
C GLN A 159 -4.33 14.35 -13.13
N LYS A 160 -3.65 13.31 -13.56
CA LYS A 160 -2.72 13.34 -14.70
C LYS A 160 -3.02 12.19 -15.66
N HIS A 161 -2.85 12.47 -16.94
CA HIS A 161 -2.89 11.47 -18.00
C HIS A 161 -1.48 11.33 -18.53
N THR A 162 -0.95 10.13 -18.61
CA THR A 162 0.41 9.93 -19.09
C THR A 162 0.62 8.58 -19.74
N ILE A 163 1.53 8.55 -20.71
CA ILE A 163 2.15 7.37 -21.31
C ILE A 163 3.62 7.24 -20.87
N GLU A 164 4.13 8.21 -20.12
CA GLU A 164 5.53 8.34 -19.70
C GLU A 164 5.63 8.61 -18.20
N THR A 165 6.82 8.92 -17.74
CA THR A 165 7.05 9.35 -16.37
C THR A 165 6.79 10.85 -16.25
N ILE A 166 6.02 11.24 -15.25
CA ILE A 166 5.80 12.61 -14.81
C ILE A 166 6.39 12.76 -13.41
N ASP A 167 7.18 13.79 -13.22
CA ASP A 167 7.70 14.20 -11.92
C ASP A 167 7.18 15.60 -11.60
N ASP A 168 6.25 15.67 -10.65
CA ASP A 168 5.52 16.89 -10.29
C ASP A 168 6.02 17.41 -8.94
N ASN A 169 6.89 18.41 -8.98
CA ASN A 169 7.49 19.02 -7.81
C ASN A 169 6.66 20.23 -7.36
N TYR A 170 6.24 20.25 -6.10
CA TYR A 170 5.49 21.36 -5.53
C TYR A 170 6.43 22.43 -4.98
N ASN A 171 6.49 23.61 -5.63
CA ASN A 171 7.23 24.77 -5.10
C ASN A 171 6.71 25.23 -3.74
N ILE A 172 5.42 25.07 -3.51
CA ILE A 172 4.75 25.26 -2.22
C ILE A 172 4.16 23.89 -1.84
N PRO A 173 4.62 23.28 -0.74
CA PRO A 173 4.12 21.97 -0.33
C PRO A 173 2.59 21.94 -0.16
N LEU A 174 1.98 20.85 -0.60
CA LEU A 174 0.57 20.62 -0.31
C LEU A 174 0.44 20.18 1.16
N VAL A 175 -0.28 20.98 1.94
CA VAL A 175 -0.47 20.74 3.37
C VAL A 175 -1.62 19.75 3.57
N VAL A 176 -1.36 18.68 4.29
CA VAL A 176 -2.34 17.65 4.65
C VAL A 176 -2.36 17.51 6.18
N THR A 177 -3.51 17.82 6.76
CA THR A 177 -3.70 17.81 8.21
C THR A 177 -3.77 16.41 8.80
N GLU A 178 -3.61 16.31 10.11
CA GLU A 178 -3.70 15.04 10.84
C GLU A 178 -4.96 14.22 10.48
N LYS A 179 -4.86 12.91 10.61
CA LYS A 179 -5.92 11.91 10.37
C LYS A 179 -6.53 11.95 8.96
N SER A 180 -5.94 12.73 8.05
CA SER A 180 -6.35 12.75 6.65
C SER A 180 -5.80 11.55 5.91
N ASP A 181 -6.63 10.92 5.09
CA ASP A 181 -6.24 9.81 4.23
C ASP A 181 -5.81 10.31 2.85
N ILE A 182 -4.72 9.75 2.34
CA ILE A 182 -4.20 9.97 0.98
C ILE A 182 -4.23 8.63 0.26
N VAL A 183 -4.71 8.64 -0.97
CA VAL A 183 -4.66 7.47 -1.85
C VAL A 183 -4.35 7.91 -3.29
N MET A 184 -3.43 7.18 -3.91
CA MET A 184 -3.18 7.29 -5.34
C MET A 184 -3.76 6.08 -6.05
N THR A 185 -4.49 6.32 -7.12
CA THR A 185 -5.07 5.28 -7.98
C THR A 185 -4.65 5.51 -9.41
N ALA A 186 -4.48 4.44 -10.17
CA ALA A 186 -4.28 4.48 -11.60
C ALA A 186 -5.40 3.70 -12.30
N GLN A 187 -5.85 4.23 -13.42
CA GLN A 187 -6.80 3.60 -14.33
C GLN A 187 -6.18 3.53 -15.71
N MET A 188 -6.11 2.37 -16.28
CA MET A 188 -5.69 2.19 -17.67
C MET A 188 -6.80 2.64 -18.62
N VAL A 189 -6.41 3.30 -19.69
CA VAL A 189 -7.24 3.61 -20.86
C VAL A 189 -6.56 3.00 -22.08
N GLY A 190 -7.25 2.09 -22.76
CA GLY A 190 -6.72 1.33 -23.90
C GLY A 190 -7.05 -0.15 -23.83
N THR A 191 -6.44 -0.93 -24.70
CA THR A 191 -6.75 -2.34 -24.92
C THR A 191 -5.68 -3.30 -24.38
N THR A 192 -4.53 -2.80 -23.95
CA THR A 192 -3.37 -3.61 -23.55
C THR A 192 -2.98 -3.36 -22.10
N ASN A 193 -2.22 -4.29 -21.53
CA ASN A 193 -1.70 -4.16 -20.17
C ASN A 193 -0.65 -3.06 -20.12
N VAL A 194 -0.90 -2.06 -19.27
CA VAL A 194 0.03 -0.97 -18.97
C VAL A 194 0.56 -1.16 -17.56
N GLN A 195 1.87 -1.11 -17.40
CA GLN A 195 2.48 -1.09 -16.07
C GLN A 195 2.44 0.34 -15.53
N VAL A 196 2.09 0.46 -14.25
CA VAL A 196 1.98 1.76 -13.59
C VAL A 196 2.77 1.78 -12.29
N SER A 197 3.38 2.90 -12.01
CA SER A 197 4.00 3.20 -10.72
C SER A 197 3.59 4.60 -10.26
N GLY A 198 3.39 4.78 -8.97
CA GLY A 198 3.08 6.08 -8.40
C GLY A 198 3.64 6.20 -6.99
N ILE A 199 4.38 7.26 -6.76
CA ILE A 199 4.97 7.61 -5.46
C ILE A 199 4.60 9.06 -5.16
N PHE A 200 4.33 9.35 -3.89
CA PHE A 200 4.31 10.72 -3.37
C PHE A 200 5.31 10.83 -2.21
N GLN A 201 5.93 11.99 -2.09
CA GLN A 201 6.97 12.27 -1.09
C GLN A 201 6.65 13.54 -0.32
N GLY A 202 7.08 13.58 0.93
CA GLY A 202 6.87 14.71 1.81
C GLY A 202 7.54 14.49 3.15
N TYR A 203 7.30 15.41 4.07
CA TYR A 203 7.79 15.32 5.44
C TYR A 203 6.69 15.65 6.45
N LEU A 204 6.81 15.09 7.63
CA LEU A 204 5.89 15.34 8.76
C LEU A 204 6.49 16.39 9.70
N ILE A 205 5.61 17.25 10.21
CA ILE A 205 5.93 18.19 11.31
C ILE A 205 4.95 17.95 12.43
N ASP A 206 5.42 18.02 13.66
CA ASP A 206 4.59 18.00 14.85
C ASP A 206 3.78 19.29 14.95
N ASN A 207 2.51 19.19 15.32
CA ASN A 207 1.58 20.32 15.46
C ASN A 207 1.81 21.09 16.75
#